data_6a3fd244c046539fd7927a2239c83eb4
#
_entry.id   6a3fd244c046539fd7927a2239c83eb4
#
_cell.length_a   1.000
_cell.length_b   1.000
_cell.length_c   1.000
_cell.angle_alpha   90.00
_cell.angle_beta   90.00
_cell.angle_gamma   90.00
#
_symmetry.space_group_name_H-M   'P 1'
#
loop_
_entity.id
_entity.type
_entity.pdbx_description
1 polymer ?
#
loop_
_entity_poly.entity_id
_entity_poly.type
_entity_poly.pdbx_seq_one_letter_code
_entity_poly.pdbx_strand_id
1 'polypeptide(L)'
;ISDVAAFEAAVQSARKLADEGWLVTFGLIPSRAETGFGYIEKGQALSGEAYQVARFVEKPDAVTAQDYLAGGLHLWNAGMFCMRVDVLLSELEVHAPDVLAAVRHCLAQCNSKEGRNELQIELDSTTFALAPDISIDYALMERSQKVAVVPCEMGWSDIGSWQAIRELSPGDENGNRCNGEVVLHDVTNCYIDSKKRLVGAVGLDNLIIIDTPDALLIADADRSQEVKIIAQELKRQGHPAYLLHNTVTRPWGTYTVLELSLIHISEP
;
A
#
# COMPACT_ATOMS: atom_id res chain seq x y z
N ILE A 1 2.50 -9.53 -6.68
CA ILE A 1 3.67 -10.28 -7.21
C ILE A 1 3.13 -11.46 -7.99
N SER A 2 3.38 -11.49 -9.30
CA SER A 2 2.95 -12.58 -10.18
C SER A 2 4.07 -13.59 -10.51
N ASP A 3 5.34 -13.18 -10.47
CA ASP A 3 6.49 -14.06 -10.62
C ASP A 3 7.16 -14.33 -9.26
N VAL A 4 6.74 -15.43 -8.64
CA VAL A 4 7.23 -15.86 -7.33
C VAL A 4 8.71 -16.28 -7.39
N ALA A 5 9.15 -16.91 -8.51
CA ALA A 5 10.53 -17.35 -8.64
C ALA A 5 11.50 -16.14 -8.74
N ALA A 6 11.14 -15.13 -9.51
CA ALA A 6 11.91 -13.87 -9.56
C ALA A 6 11.95 -13.17 -8.20
N PHE A 7 10.83 -13.16 -7.47
CA PHE A 7 10.79 -12.62 -6.11
C PHE A 7 11.70 -13.37 -5.15
N GLU A 8 11.65 -14.70 -5.14
CA GLU A 8 12.53 -15.53 -4.30
C GLU A 8 14.03 -15.29 -4.60
N ALA A 9 14.39 -15.17 -5.87
CA ALA A 9 15.77 -14.85 -6.28
C ALA A 9 16.20 -13.47 -5.78
N ALA A 10 15.33 -12.46 -5.89
CA ALA A 10 15.58 -11.11 -5.38
C ALA A 10 15.74 -11.11 -3.85
N VAL A 11 14.90 -11.85 -3.12
CA VAL A 11 15.01 -12.00 -1.66
C VAL A 11 16.33 -12.66 -1.25
N GLN A 12 16.79 -13.70 -1.97
CA GLN A 12 18.08 -14.33 -1.69
C GLN A 12 19.25 -13.36 -1.91
N SER A 13 19.19 -12.52 -2.93
CA SER A 13 20.18 -11.47 -3.18
C SER A 13 20.15 -10.40 -2.09
N ALA A 14 18.96 -9.94 -1.71
CA ALA A 14 18.76 -8.95 -0.65
C ALA A 14 19.27 -9.46 0.71
N ARG A 15 19.03 -10.74 1.02
CA ARG A 15 19.51 -11.37 2.27
C ARG A 15 21.04 -11.36 2.37
N LYS A 16 21.75 -11.68 1.29
CA LYS A 16 23.22 -11.66 1.29
C LYS A 16 23.75 -10.26 1.59
N LEU A 17 23.19 -9.22 0.96
CA LEU A 17 23.57 -7.84 1.22
C LEU A 17 23.20 -7.39 2.64
N ALA A 18 22.05 -7.82 3.15
CA ALA A 18 21.67 -7.54 4.53
C ALA A 18 22.67 -8.17 5.54
N ASP A 19 23.16 -9.39 5.28
CA ASP A 19 24.19 -10.04 6.08
C ASP A 19 25.52 -9.27 6.04
N GLU A 20 25.80 -8.54 4.94
CA GLU A 20 26.95 -7.64 4.81
C GLU A 20 26.72 -6.26 5.50
N GLY A 21 25.56 -6.01 6.06
CA GLY A 21 25.22 -4.79 6.82
C GLY A 21 24.55 -3.70 6.00
N TRP A 22 23.97 -4.02 4.84
CA TRP A 22 23.19 -3.09 4.04
C TRP A 22 21.71 -3.05 4.49
N LEU A 23 21.11 -1.88 4.38
CA LEU A 23 19.66 -1.70 4.37
C LEU A 23 19.19 -1.89 2.93
N VAL A 24 18.56 -3.02 2.64
CA VAL A 24 18.24 -3.38 1.26
C VAL A 24 16.80 -3.09 0.94
N THR A 25 16.57 -2.46 -0.22
CA THR A 25 15.24 -2.30 -0.82
C THR A 25 15.18 -2.96 -2.20
N PHE A 26 13.95 -3.17 -2.71
CA PHE A 26 13.71 -3.76 -4.01
C PHE A 26 13.32 -2.66 -5.01
N GLY A 27 14.02 -2.62 -6.12
CA GLY A 27 13.85 -1.63 -7.16
C GLY A 27 13.18 -2.21 -8.40
N LEU A 28 12.11 -1.56 -8.86
CA LEU A 28 11.37 -1.97 -10.04
C LEU A 28 11.69 -1.06 -11.21
N ILE A 29 11.71 -1.60 -12.43
CA ILE A 29 11.95 -0.79 -13.64
C ILE A 29 10.73 0.08 -13.90
N PRO A 30 10.86 1.41 -13.93
CA PRO A 30 9.76 2.31 -14.22
C PRO A 30 9.21 2.10 -15.63
N SER A 31 7.91 1.92 -15.76
CA SER A 31 7.19 1.84 -17.04
C SER A 31 6.48 3.14 -17.43
N ARG A 32 6.33 4.07 -16.48
CA ARG A 32 5.69 5.38 -16.64
C ARG A 32 6.23 6.37 -15.62
N ALA A 33 5.93 7.66 -15.78
CA ALA A 33 6.21 8.67 -14.77
C ALA A 33 5.13 8.62 -13.68
N GLU A 34 5.47 8.01 -12.53
CA GLU A 34 4.55 7.81 -11.41
C GLU A 34 4.93 8.71 -10.24
N THR A 35 4.01 9.56 -9.80
CA THR A 35 4.23 10.50 -8.67
C THR A 35 3.83 9.92 -7.32
N GLY A 36 3.18 8.77 -7.30
CA GLY A 36 2.79 8.06 -6.09
C GLY A 36 3.89 7.20 -5.48
N PHE A 37 5.00 6.97 -6.21
CA PHE A 37 6.08 6.08 -5.80
C PHE A 37 7.36 6.83 -5.45
N GLY A 38 8.19 6.21 -4.61
CA GLY A 38 9.58 6.61 -4.41
C GLY A 38 10.47 6.18 -5.59
N TYR A 39 11.49 6.96 -5.87
CA TYR A 39 12.49 6.70 -6.89
C TYR A 39 13.88 6.51 -6.28
N ILE A 40 14.60 5.53 -6.79
CA ILE A 40 15.93 5.12 -6.32
C ILE A 40 16.92 5.28 -7.45
N GLU A 41 17.86 6.19 -7.31
CA GLU A 41 18.97 6.37 -8.26
C GLU A 41 20.05 5.30 -7.97
N LYS A 42 20.39 4.52 -9.02
CA LYS A 42 21.46 3.52 -8.94
C LYS A 42 22.81 4.21 -8.84
N GLY A 43 23.58 3.87 -7.83
CA GLY A 43 24.95 4.32 -7.62
C GLY A 43 25.99 3.27 -8.03
N GLN A 44 26.97 3.04 -7.18
CA GLN A 44 28.03 2.07 -7.40
C GLN A 44 27.47 0.63 -7.41
N ALA A 45 27.93 -0.16 -8.38
CA ALA A 45 27.57 -1.58 -8.43
C ALA A 45 28.16 -2.32 -7.20
N LEU A 46 27.34 -3.19 -6.63
CA LEU A 46 27.70 -4.10 -5.55
C LEU A 46 27.79 -5.55 -6.07
N SER A 47 27.84 -6.53 -5.18
CA SER A 47 27.84 -7.94 -5.56
C SER A 47 26.54 -8.34 -6.28
N GLY A 48 26.66 -9.15 -7.33
CA GLY A 48 25.53 -9.55 -8.17
C GLY A 48 25.03 -8.39 -9.04
N GLU A 49 23.72 -8.22 -9.17
CA GLU A 49 23.07 -7.15 -9.94
C GLU A 49 22.62 -5.97 -9.06
N ALA A 50 23.08 -5.92 -7.81
CA ALA A 50 22.69 -4.89 -6.86
C ALA A 50 23.54 -3.62 -6.96
N TYR A 51 22.99 -2.52 -6.48
CA TYR A 51 23.65 -1.20 -6.47
C TYR A 51 23.52 -0.56 -5.09
N GLN A 52 24.57 0.17 -4.68
CA GLN A 52 24.41 1.16 -3.63
C GLN A 52 23.42 2.23 -4.10
N VAL A 53 22.57 2.71 -3.23
CA VAL A 53 21.65 3.81 -3.56
C VAL A 53 22.43 5.12 -3.56
N ALA A 54 22.46 5.80 -4.70
CA ALA A 54 23.08 7.13 -4.81
C ALA A 54 22.16 8.21 -4.24
N ARG A 55 20.85 8.07 -4.50
CA ARG A 55 19.82 8.97 -3.99
C ARG A 55 18.47 8.25 -3.93
N PHE A 56 17.74 8.51 -2.86
CA PHE A 56 16.36 8.09 -2.67
C PHE A 56 15.47 9.33 -2.66
N VAL A 57 14.37 9.34 -3.42
CA VAL A 57 13.44 10.47 -3.49
C VAL A 57 12.02 9.94 -3.42
N GLU A 58 11.34 10.26 -2.35
CA GLU A 58 9.95 9.84 -2.12
C GLU A 58 8.99 10.80 -2.82
N LYS A 59 8.12 10.26 -3.67
CA LYS A 59 7.02 10.95 -4.35
C LYS A 59 7.41 12.27 -5.03
N PRO A 60 8.26 12.23 -6.08
CA PRO A 60 8.67 13.41 -6.82
C PRO A 60 7.48 14.07 -7.53
N ASP A 61 7.64 15.32 -7.95
CA ASP A 61 6.68 15.97 -8.84
C ASP A 61 6.68 15.33 -10.24
N ALA A 62 5.67 15.66 -11.06
CA ALA A 62 5.48 15.05 -12.37
C ALA A 62 6.64 15.32 -13.35
N VAL A 63 7.27 16.50 -13.29
CA VAL A 63 8.40 16.87 -14.15
C VAL A 63 9.61 16.02 -13.79
N THR A 64 9.93 15.97 -12.50
CA THR A 64 11.04 15.16 -11.98
C THR A 64 10.84 13.66 -12.27
N ALA A 65 9.61 13.14 -12.09
CA ALA A 65 9.30 11.74 -12.41
C ALA A 65 9.50 11.43 -13.91
N GLN A 66 9.15 12.37 -14.80
CA GLN A 66 9.37 12.23 -16.25
C GLN A 66 10.87 12.23 -16.59
N ASP A 67 11.65 13.09 -15.94
CA ASP A 67 13.10 13.14 -16.15
C ASP A 67 13.78 11.85 -15.66
N TYR A 68 13.33 11.28 -14.53
CA TYR A 68 13.83 10.01 -14.01
C TYR A 68 13.51 8.84 -14.95
N LEU A 69 12.32 8.81 -15.53
CA LEU A 69 11.93 7.80 -16.51
C LEU A 69 12.81 7.91 -17.76
N ALA A 70 12.99 9.11 -18.29
CA ALA A 70 13.78 9.34 -19.49
C ALA A 70 15.28 9.03 -19.31
N GLY A 71 15.82 9.28 -18.11
CA GLY A 71 17.21 9.03 -17.77
C GLY A 71 17.60 7.55 -17.62
N GLY A 72 16.65 6.65 -17.33
CA GLY A 72 16.87 5.20 -17.23
C GLY A 72 17.77 4.73 -16.07
N LEU A 73 18.21 5.64 -15.20
CA LEU A 73 19.06 5.34 -14.05
C LEU A 73 18.28 5.06 -12.77
N HIS A 74 17.00 5.36 -12.78
CA HIS A 74 16.14 5.28 -11.59
C HIS A 74 15.29 4.01 -11.62
N LEU A 75 15.01 3.50 -10.42
CA LEU A 75 14.08 2.41 -10.16
C LEU A 75 12.96 2.93 -9.27
N TRP A 76 11.76 2.35 -9.35
CA TRP A 76 10.74 2.58 -8.34
C TRP A 76 11.05 1.82 -7.07
N ASN A 77 10.82 2.44 -5.92
CA ASN A 77 10.86 1.76 -4.63
C ASN A 77 9.62 0.86 -4.48
N ALA A 78 9.82 -0.44 -4.31
CA ALA A 78 8.73 -1.37 -4.08
C ALA A 78 8.13 -1.27 -2.66
N GLY A 79 8.73 -0.47 -1.77
CA GLY A 79 8.30 -0.34 -0.37
C GLY A 79 8.51 -1.62 0.45
N MET A 80 9.36 -2.52 -0.01
CA MET A 80 9.78 -3.74 0.69
C MET A 80 11.23 -3.62 1.09
N PHE A 81 11.55 -4.07 2.29
CA PHE A 81 12.90 -3.94 2.85
C PHE A 81 13.40 -5.26 3.41
N CYS A 82 14.70 -5.50 3.28
CA CYS A 82 15.41 -6.61 3.88
C CYS A 82 16.66 -6.09 4.60
N MET A 83 16.74 -6.29 5.91
CA MET A 83 17.83 -5.76 6.70
C MET A 83 18.03 -6.55 8.00
N ARG A 84 19.19 -6.48 8.59
CA ARG A 84 19.42 -6.99 9.94
C ARG A 84 18.87 -6.00 10.96
N VAL A 85 18.31 -6.53 12.04
CA VAL A 85 17.71 -5.72 13.12
C VAL A 85 18.76 -4.83 13.80
N ASP A 86 19.97 -5.34 14.06
CA ASP A 86 21.04 -4.58 14.68
C ASP A 86 21.52 -3.41 13.80
N VAL A 87 21.58 -3.61 12.47
CA VAL A 87 21.90 -2.55 11.50
C VAL A 87 20.78 -1.51 11.47
N LEU A 88 19.51 -1.94 11.38
CA LEU A 88 18.36 -1.03 11.44
C LEU A 88 18.39 -0.15 12.70
N LEU A 89 18.59 -0.76 13.87
CA LEU A 89 18.60 -0.01 15.14
C LEU A 89 19.78 0.97 15.21
N SER A 90 20.96 0.57 14.74
CA SER A 90 22.13 1.46 14.73
C SER A 90 21.97 2.64 13.76
N GLU A 91 21.39 2.42 12.59
CA GLU A 91 21.13 3.49 11.62
C GLU A 91 19.99 4.42 12.10
N LEU A 92 18.94 3.88 12.75
CA LEU A 92 17.91 4.70 13.39
C LEU A 92 18.48 5.58 14.53
N GLU A 93 19.44 5.06 15.29
CA GLU A 93 20.09 5.83 16.36
C GLU A 93 20.85 7.04 15.82
N VAL A 94 21.40 6.94 14.60
CA VAL A 94 22.13 8.02 13.91
C VAL A 94 21.18 8.99 13.21
N HIS A 95 20.19 8.47 12.47
CA HIS A 95 19.40 9.27 11.52
C HIS A 95 18.02 9.68 12.03
N ALA A 96 17.45 8.95 13.00
CA ALA A 96 16.13 9.21 13.58
C ALA A 96 16.08 8.82 15.08
N PRO A 97 16.96 9.40 15.93
CA PRO A 97 17.05 9.03 17.35
C PRO A 97 15.76 9.30 18.13
N ASP A 98 15.00 10.30 17.75
CA ASP A 98 13.71 10.66 18.33
C ASP A 98 12.65 9.57 18.08
N VAL A 99 12.58 9.03 16.86
CA VAL A 99 11.71 7.91 16.51
C VAL A 99 12.08 6.69 17.36
N LEU A 100 13.37 6.34 17.41
CA LEU A 100 13.86 5.18 18.14
C LEU A 100 13.58 5.31 19.64
N ALA A 101 13.80 6.50 20.21
CA ALA A 101 13.53 6.79 21.61
C ALA A 101 12.04 6.67 21.95
N ALA A 102 11.16 7.22 21.10
CA ALA A 102 9.71 7.15 21.28
C ALA A 102 9.21 5.70 21.21
N VAL A 103 9.70 4.91 20.24
CA VAL A 103 9.32 3.49 20.13
C VAL A 103 9.81 2.68 21.33
N ARG A 104 11.05 2.88 21.78
CA ARG A 104 11.57 2.22 23.00
C ARG A 104 10.76 2.59 24.24
N HIS A 105 10.39 3.86 24.36
CA HIS A 105 9.56 4.33 25.47
C HIS A 105 8.16 3.68 25.44
N CYS A 106 7.52 3.63 24.28
CA CYS A 106 6.23 2.98 24.11
C CYS A 106 6.31 1.49 24.48
N LEU A 107 7.28 0.76 23.95
CA LEU A 107 7.47 -0.66 24.25
C LEU A 107 7.70 -0.95 25.73
N ALA A 108 8.37 -0.05 26.44
CA ALA A 108 8.58 -0.17 27.89
C ALA A 108 7.28 -0.03 28.72
N GLN A 109 6.24 0.59 28.14
CA GLN A 109 4.93 0.76 28.78
C GLN A 109 3.90 -0.27 28.30
N CYS A 110 4.26 -1.13 27.32
CA CYS A 110 3.35 -2.11 26.78
C CYS A 110 3.10 -3.29 27.73
N ASN A 111 1.87 -3.78 27.71
CA ASN A 111 1.52 -5.04 28.35
C ASN A 111 1.73 -6.19 27.37
N SER A 112 2.54 -7.16 27.74
CA SER A 112 2.68 -8.41 26.98
C SER A 112 1.75 -9.48 27.61
N LYS A 113 0.96 -10.14 26.74
CA LYS A 113 0.18 -11.31 27.11
C LYS A 113 0.75 -12.51 26.36
N GLU A 114 1.19 -13.51 27.11
CA GLU A 114 1.58 -14.78 26.52
C GLU A 114 0.31 -15.59 26.18
N GLY A 115 0.02 -15.73 24.89
CA GLY A 115 -0.95 -16.69 24.39
C GLY A 115 -0.32 -18.08 24.23
N ARG A 116 -1.14 -19.09 23.95
CA ARG A 116 -0.68 -20.50 23.83
C ARG A 116 0.41 -20.75 22.78
N ASN A 117 0.60 -19.89 21.78
CA ASN A 117 1.63 -19.98 20.75
C ASN A 117 2.09 -18.61 20.21
N GLU A 118 1.61 -17.49 20.74
CA GLU A 118 1.90 -16.16 20.21
C GLU A 118 2.14 -15.18 21.35
N LEU A 119 3.15 -14.34 21.20
CA LEU A 119 3.37 -13.16 22.05
C LEU A 119 2.53 -12.02 21.48
N GLN A 120 1.49 -11.64 22.20
CA GLN A 120 0.68 -10.48 21.85
C GLN A 120 1.13 -9.27 22.67
N ILE A 121 1.60 -8.23 21.97
CA ILE A 121 1.98 -6.95 22.57
C ILE A 121 0.90 -5.93 22.24
N GLU A 122 0.26 -5.39 23.26
CA GLU A 122 -0.70 -4.30 23.13
C GLU A 122 0.05 -2.97 23.36
N LEU A 123 0.15 -2.16 22.30
CA LEU A 123 0.83 -0.88 22.37
C LEU A 123 0.03 0.10 23.24
N ASP A 124 0.72 0.80 24.15
CA ASP A 124 0.12 1.89 24.90
C ASP A 124 -0.15 3.08 23.96
N SER A 125 -1.43 3.40 23.77
CA SER A 125 -1.88 4.40 22.80
C SER A 125 -1.38 5.81 23.13
N THR A 126 -1.19 6.12 24.41
CA THR A 126 -0.74 7.44 24.86
C THR A 126 0.72 7.69 24.50
N THR A 127 1.58 6.71 24.79
CA THR A 127 3.01 6.81 24.47
C THR A 127 3.30 6.57 23.02
N PHE A 128 2.51 5.74 22.32
CA PHE A 128 2.62 5.57 20.86
C PHE A 128 2.29 6.86 20.10
N ALA A 129 1.31 7.64 20.57
CA ALA A 129 0.95 8.94 19.98
C ALA A 129 2.06 10.01 20.10
N LEU A 130 3.08 9.78 20.91
CA LEU A 130 4.25 10.65 21.01
C LEU A 130 5.32 10.37 19.94
N ALA A 131 5.22 9.25 19.23
CA ALA A 131 6.15 8.93 18.15
C ALA A 131 5.98 9.91 16.99
N PRO A 132 7.08 10.41 16.39
CA PRO A 132 7.00 11.24 15.20
C PRO A 132 6.26 10.52 14.06
N ASP A 133 5.35 11.25 13.40
CA ASP A 133 4.63 10.76 12.21
C ASP A 133 5.53 10.93 10.97
N ILE A 134 6.40 9.96 10.76
CA ILE A 134 7.37 9.95 9.65
C ILE A 134 7.52 8.53 9.11
N SER A 135 7.54 8.37 7.77
CA SER A 135 7.81 7.07 7.15
C SER A 135 9.28 6.67 7.29
N ILE A 136 9.57 5.37 7.22
CA ILE A 136 10.94 4.85 7.21
C ILE A 136 11.75 5.39 6.03
N ASP A 137 11.10 5.71 4.92
CA ASP A 137 11.75 6.28 3.73
C ASP A 137 12.40 7.61 4.08
N TYR A 138 11.64 8.54 4.67
CA TYR A 138 12.15 9.85 5.11
C TYR A 138 13.04 9.77 6.36
N ALA A 139 12.72 8.88 7.29
CA ALA A 139 13.46 8.79 8.53
C ALA A 139 14.85 8.18 8.33
N LEU A 140 14.97 7.23 7.39
CA LEU A 140 16.15 6.38 7.27
C LEU A 140 16.66 6.26 5.83
N MET A 141 15.81 5.84 4.87
CA MET A 141 16.28 5.43 3.54
C MET A 141 16.85 6.60 2.71
N GLU A 142 16.33 7.81 2.90
CA GLU A 142 16.87 9.02 2.25
C GLU A 142 18.15 9.56 2.92
N ARG A 143 18.45 9.11 4.14
CA ARG A 143 19.53 9.69 4.98
C ARG A 143 20.74 8.78 5.10
N SER A 144 20.53 7.49 5.15
CA SER A 144 21.61 6.51 5.35
C SER A 144 22.44 6.30 4.08
N GLN A 145 23.75 6.22 4.24
CA GLN A 145 24.69 5.87 3.18
C GLN A 145 24.83 4.35 2.99
N LYS A 146 24.17 3.55 3.84
CA LYS A 146 24.20 2.08 3.82
C LYS A 146 22.98 1.48 3.13
N VAL A 147 22.39 2.18 2.18
CA VAL A 147 21.23 1.68 1.44
C VAL A 147 21.68 1.01 0.15
N ALA A 148 21.20 -0.19 -0.09
CA ALA A 148 21.40 -0.95 -1.32
C ALA A 148 20.05 -1.23 -2.00
N VAL A 149 20.03 -1.31 -3.33
CA VAL A 149 18.86 -1.69 -4.11
C VAL A 149 19.15 -2.94 -4.91
N VAL A 150 18.22 -3.90 -4.88
CA VAL A 150 18.18 -5.08 -5.74
C VAL A 150 17.16 -4.82 -6.83
N PRO A 151 17.58 -4.61 -8.10
CA PRO A 151 16.66 -4.51 -9.22
C PRO A 151 15.93 -5.85 -9.42
N CYS A 152 14.62 -5.82 -9.65
CA CYS A 152 13.84 -7.02 -9.89
C CYS A 152 12.61 -6.75 -10.75
N GLU A 153 12.28 -7.72 -11.59
CA GLU A 153 11.05 -7.76 -12.38
C GLU A 153 10.25 -8.97 -11.90
N MET A 154 9.33 -8.76 -10.99
CA MET A 154 8.56 -9.83 -10.32
C MET A 154 7.05 -9.68 -10.51
N GLY A 155 6.62 -8.84 -11.46
CA GLY A 155 5.19 -8.56 -11.67
C GLY A 155 4.54 -7.96 -10.42
N TRP A 156 5.21 -7.01 -9.80
CA TRP A 156 4.74 -6.34 -8.60
C TRP A 156 3.72 -5.24 -8.92
N SER A 157 2.72 -5.13 -8.08
CA SER A 157 1.81 -3.99 -7.99
C SER A 157 1.57 -3.67 -6.52
N ASP A 158 1.52 -2.38 -6.18
CA ASP A 158 1.19 -1.90 -4.83
C ASP A 158 -0.28 -2.12 -4.46
N ILE A 159 -1.13 -2.35 -5.48
CA ILE A 159 -2.60 -2.43 -5.33
C ILE A 159 -3.16 -1.19 -4.57
N GLY A 160 -2.49 -0.06 -4.71
CA GLY A 160 -2.81 1.18 -4.00
C GLY A 160 -3.99 1.95 -4.58
N SER A 161 -4.56 1.48 -5.71
CA SER A 161 -5.69 2.12 -6.36
C SER A 161 -6.62 1.11 -7.04
N TRP A 162 -7.86 1.50 -7.26
CA TRP A 162 -8.81 0.68 -8.03
C TRP A 162 -8.35 0.44 -9.46
N GLN A 163 -7.59 1.38 -10.04
CA GLN A 163 -6.96 1.21 -11.34
C GLN A 163 -5.94 0.05 -11.33
N ALA A 164 -5.11 -0.04 -10.30
CA ALA A 164 -4.15 -1.13 -10.16
C ALA A 164 -4.84 -2.50 -10.02
N ILE A 165 -5.97 -2.58 -9.28
CA ILE A 165 -6.78 -3.80 -9.18
C ILE A 165 -7.38 -4.15 -10.54
N ARG A 166 -7.91 -3.16 -11.27
CA ARG A 166 -8.45 -3.34 -12.62
C ARG A 166 -7.40 -3.94 -13.56
N GLU A 167 -6.17 -3.42 -13.56
CA GLU A 167 -5.08 -3.89 -14.42
C GLU A 167 -4.69 -5.36 -14.15
N LEU A 168 -4.83 -5.81 -12.90
CA LEU A 168 -4.54 -7.19 -12.50
C LEU A 168 -5.69 -8.17 -12.78
N SER A 169 -6.89 -7.66 -13.04
CA SER A 169 -8.07 -8.50 -13.25
C SER A 169 -8.19 -8.89 -14.73
N PRO A 170 -8.56 -10.15 -15.08
CA PRO A 170 -8.81 -10.53 -16.47
C PRO A 170 -10.02 -9.78 -17.03
N GLY A 171 -9.91 -9.29 -18.27
CA GLY A 171 -11.00 -8.61 -18.98
C GLY A 171 -11.77 -9.56 -19.89
N ASP A 172 -13.04 -9.21 -20.15
CA ASP A 172 -13.84 -9.81 -21.22
C ASP A 172 -13.45 -9.24 -22.62
N GLU A 173 -14.16 -9.66 -23.67
CA GLU A 173 -13.93 -9.21 -25.06
C GLU A 173 -14.11 -7.68 -25.23
N ASN A 174 -14.91 -7.05 -24.39
CA ASN A 174 -15.16 -5.60 -24.37
C ASN A 174 -14.25 -4.84 -23.38
N GLY A 175 -13.26 -5.53 -22.78
CA GLY A 175 -12.35 -4.95 -21.82
C GLY A 175 -12.96 -4.74 -20.42
N ASN A 176 -14.18 -5.23 -20.18
CA ASN A 176 -14.79 -5.15 -18.85
C ASN A 176 -14.21 -6.21 -17.92
N ARG A 177 -14.12 -5.86 -16.66
CA ARG A 177 -13.63 -6.72 -15.58
C ARG A 177 -14.64 -6.71 -14.46
N CYS A 178 -15.27 -7.84 -14.23
CA CYS A 178 -16.39 -7.92 -13.30
C CYS A 178 -16.09 -8.94 -12.19
N ASN A 179 -16.36 -8.54 -10.97
CA ASN A 179 -16.33 -9.40 -9.79
C ASN A 179 -17.71 -9.35 -9.13
N GLY A 180 -18.46 -10.46 -9.24
CA GLY A 180 -19.85 -10.57 -8.79
C GLY A 180 -20.83 -10.81 -9.92
N GLU A 181 -22.13 -10.70 -9.63
CA GLU A 181 -23.20 -10.91 -10.61
C GLU A 181 -23.50 -9.62 -11.36
N VAL A 182 -23.27 -9.62 -12.70
CA VAL A 182 -23.45 -8.44 -13.54
C VAL A 182 -24.23 -8.75 -14.79
N VAL A 183 -25.04 -7.80 -15.26
CA VAL A 183 -25.72 -7.81 -16.57
C VAL A 183 -25.36 -6.53 -17.31
N LEU A 184 -24.68 -6.67 -18.44
CA LEU A 184 -24.11 -5.57 -19.21
C LEU A 184 -24.77 -5.44 -20.56
N HIS A 185 -25.05 -4.21 -20.99
CA HIS A 185 -25.51 -3.86 -22.33
C HIS A 185 -24.81 -2.60 -22.80
N ASP A 186 -24.06 -2.66 -23.91
CA ASP A 186 -23.24 -1.57 -24.44
C ASP A 186 -22.29 -0.98 -23.37
N VAL A 187 -21.53 -1.86 -22.68
CA VAL A 187 -20.56 -1.49 -21.64
C VAL A 187 -19.18 -1.91 -22.08
N THR A 188 -18.21 -0.97 -21.99
CA THR A 188 -16.83 -1.19 -22.41
C THR A 188 -15.86 -0.65 -21.38
N ASN A 189 -14.69 -1.31 -21.24
CA ASN A 189 -13.58 -0.87 -20.40
C ASN A 189 -13.95 -0.56 -18.94
N CYS A 190 -14.99 -1.16 -18.39
CA CYS A 190 -15.42 -0.92 -17.02
C CYS A 190 -14.84 -1.95 -16.05
N TYR A 191 -14.54 -1.50 -14.82
CA TYR A 191 -14.28 -2.37 -13.69
C TYR A 191 -15.46 -2.32 -12.73
N ILE A 192 -16.10 -3.47 -12.48
CA ILE A 192 -17.29 -3.57 -11.62
C ILE A 192 -17.02 -4.62 -10.54
N ASP A 193 -17.02 -4.20 -9.28
CA ASP A 193 -16.89 -5.08 -8.10
C ASP A 193 -18.13 -4.95 -7.22
N SER A 194 -18.98 -5.98 -7.20
CA SER A 194 -20.14 -6.09 -6.33
C SER A 194 -20.33 -7.52 -5.86
N LYS A 195 -20.06 -7.77 -4.60
CA LYS A 195 -20.11 -9.15 -4.04
C LYS A 195 -21.49 -9.59 -3.58
N LYS A 196 -22.43 -8.66 -3.41
CA LYS A 196 -23.73 -8.95 -2.78
C LYS A 196 -24.95 -8.61 -3.62
N ARG A 197 -24.85 -7.65 -4.53
CA ARG A 197 -25.95 -7.16 -5.33
C ARG A 197 -25.70 -7.44 -6.81
N LEU A 198 -26.77 -7.81 -7.54
CA LEU A 198 -26.75 -7.79 -8.99
C LEU A 198 -26.56 -6.35 -9.47
N VAL A 199 -25.60 -6.15 -10.37
CA VAL A 199 -25.37 -4.85 -11.02
C VAL A 199 -25.80 -4.93 -12.47
N GLY A 200 -26.80 -4.12 -12.84
CA GLY A 200 -27.15 -3.87 -14.24
C GLY A 200 -26.48 -2.59 -14.74
N ALA A 201 -25.80 -2.65 -15.87
CA ALA A 201 -25.13 -1.48 -16.46
C ALA A 201 -25.45 -1.38 -17.96
N VAL A 202 -25.73 -0.18 -18.44
CA VAL A 202 -26.10 0.09 -19.84
C VAL A 202 -25.40 1.35 -20.33
N GLY A 203 -24.74 1.24 -21.50
CA GLY A 203 -24.17 2.42 -22.20
C GLY A 203 -23.04 3.10 -21.44
N LEU A 204 -22.19 2.33 -20.77
CA LEU A 204 -21.08 2.87 -19.96
C LEU A 204 -19.73 2.56 -20.62
N ASP A 205 -18.79 3.49 -20.48
CA ASP A 205 -17.41 3.33 -20.91
C ASP A 205 -16.43 3.87 -19.87
N ASN A 206 -15.31 3.14 -19.65
CA ASN A 206 -14.18 3.53 -18.82
C ASN A 206 -14.53 3.93 -17.39
N LEU A 207 -15.42 3.18 -16.73
CA LEU A 207 -15.82 3.46 -15.34
C LEU A 207 -15.29 2.40 -14.37
N ILE A 208 -15.07 2.84 -13.14
CA ILE A 208 -14.87 2.00 -11.95
C ILE A 208 -16.14 2.10 -11.10
N ILE A 209 -16.77 0.95 -10.84
CA ILE A 209 -17.98 0.81 -10.03
C ILE A 209 -17.68 -0.17 -8.92
N ILE A 210 -17.66 0.31 -7.68
CA ILE A 210 -17.37 -0.49 -6.49
C ILE A 210 -18.56 -0.43 -5.55
N ASP A 211 -19.19 -1.55 -5.36
CA ASP A 211 -20.34 -1.71 -4.47
C ASP A 211 -19.95 -2.49 -3.22
N THR A 212 -19.94 -1.78 -2.10
CA THR A 212 -19.73 -2.35 -0.76
C THR A 212 -21.03 -2.29 0.06
N PRO A 213 -21.12 -2.98 1.19
CA PRO A 213 -22.33 -2.91 2.04
C PRO A 213 -22.69 -1.51 2.53
N ASP A 214 -21.73 -0.61 2.59
CA ASP A 214 -21.80 0.70 3.22
C ASP A 214 -21.65 1.86 2.23
N ALA A 215 -21.16 1.62 1.02
CA ALA A 215 -20.99 2.67 0.03
C ALA A 215 -20.98 2.14 -1.41
N LEU A 216 -21.44 2.96 -2.34
CA LEU A 216 -21.26 2.76 -3.77
C LEU A 216 -20.37 3.86 -4.32
N LEU A 217 -19.22 3.48 -4.89
CA LEU A 217 -18.35 4.38 -5.63
C LEU A 217 -18.56 4.19 -7.13
N ILE A 218 -18.74 5.31 -7.84
CA ILE A 218 -18.70 5.36 -9.31
C ILE A 218 -17.67 6.44 -9.67
N ALA A 219 -16.67 6.08 -10.44
CA ALA A 219 -15.61 6.99 -10.83
C ALA A 219 -15.19 6.74 -12.28
N ASP A 220 -14.75 7.76 -12.96
CA ASP A 220 -13.97 7.63 -14.19
C ASP A 220 -12.65 6.94 -13.85
N ALA A 221 -12.25 5.93 -14.64
CA ALA A 221 -11.06 5.14 -14.37
C ALA A 221 -9.78 5.98 -14.39
N ASP A 222 -9.70 6.97 -15.30
CA ASP A 222 -8.53 7.85 -15.44
C ASP A 222 -8.45 8.88 -14.28
N ARG A 223 -9.55 9.04 -13.53
CA ARG A 223 -9.64 9.95 -12.38
C ARG A 223 -9.72 9.23 -11.03
N SER A 224 -9.44 7.95 -10.99
CA SER A 224 -9.55 7.11 -9.79
C SER A 224 -8.75 7.64 -8.57
N GLN A 225 -7.67 8.37 -8.80
CA GLN A 225 -6.87 9.01 -7.73
C GLN A 225 -7.61 10.16 -7.02
N GLU A 226 -8.64 10.72 -7.65
CA GLU A 226 -9.43 11.80 -7.06
C GLU A 226 -10.45 11.31 -6.03
N VAL A 227 -10.62 9.99 -5.86
CA VAL A 227 -11.48 9.39 -4.81
C VAL A 227 -11.09 9.88 -3.41
N LYS A 228 -9.82 10.23 -3.18
CA LYS A 228 -9.36 10.88 -1.95
C LYS A 228 -10.08 12.17 -1.61
N ILE A 229 -10.56 12.92 -2.63
CA ILE A 229 -11.33 14.16 -2.43
C ILE A 229 -12.67 13.85 -1.77
N ILE A 230 -13.33 12.77 -2.23
CA ILE A 230 -14.59 12.29 -1.64
C ILE A 230 -14.36 11.87 -0.18
N ALA A 231 -13.30 11.12 0.08
CA ALA A 231 -12.95 10.68 1.45
C ALA A 231 -12.68 11.89 2.37
N GLN A 232 -11.98 12.92 1.88
CA GLN A 232 -11.75 14.16 2.63
C GLN A 232 -13.03 14.92 2.92
N GLU A 233 -13.96 14.97 1.96
CA GLU A 233 -15.24 15.61 2.14
C GLU A 233 -16.12 14.87 3.17
N LEU A 234 -16.16 13.53 3.14
CA LEU A 234 -16.83 12.71 4.16
C LEU A 234 -16.24 12.98 5.56
N LYS A 235 -14.90 13.10 5.64
CA LYS A 235 -14.20 13.46 6.90
C LYS A 235 -14.65 14.84 7.38
N ARG A 236 -14.71 15.84 6.49
CA ARG A 236 -15.13 17.21 6.81
C ARG A 236 -16.57 17.26 7.32
N GLN A 237 -17.44 16.42 6.78
CA GLN A 237 -18.84 16.30 7.19
C GLN A 237 -19.03 15.47 8.46
N GLY A 238 -17.99 14.80 8.97
CA GLY A 238 -18.10 13.86 10.10
C GLY A 238 -18.93 12.61 9.76
N HIS A 239 -19.03 12.25 8.47
CA HIS A 239 -19.83 11.10 8.05
C HIS A 239 -19.21 9.79 8.55
N PRO A 240 -19.99 8.87 9.16
CA PRO A 240 -19.45 7.64 9.75
C PRO A 240 -18.75 6.73 8.74
N ALA A 241 -19.14 6.71 7.47
CA ALA A 241 -18.49 5.92 6.42
C ALA A 241 -17.02 6.31 6.16
N TYR A 242 -16.54 7.44 6.68
CA TYR A 242 -15.12 7.79 6.62
C TYR A 242 -14.26 6.91 7.54
N LEU A 243 -14.77 6.51 8.70
CA LEU A 243 -14.00 5.81 9.73
C LEU A 243 -14.47 4.37 9.97
N LEU A 244 -15.73 4.07 9.71
CA LEU A 244 -16.37 2.84 10.12
C LEU A 244 -16.92 2.09 8.92
N HIS A 245 -16.52 0.82 8.79
CA HIS A 245 -17.23 -0.12 7.95
C HIS A 245 -18.34 -0.79 8.75
N ASN A 246 -19.47 -1.08 8.08
CA ASN A 246 -20.57 -1.83 8.72
C ASN A 246 -20.11 -3.24 9.15
N THR A 247 -19.07 -3.76 8.51
CA THR A 247 -18.48 -5.05 8.87
C THR A 247 -17.09 -4.82 9.50
N VAL A 248 -16.92 -5.24 10.73
CA VAL A 248 -15.67 -5.11 11.50
C VAL A 248 -15.12 -6.48 11.83
N THR A 249 -13.86 -6.71 11.45
CA THR A 249 -13.12 -7.92 11.84
C THR A 249 -12.42 -7.69 13.16
N ARG A 250 -12.57 -8.63 14.09
CA ARG A 250 -11.93 -8.64 15.40
C ARG A 250 -11.16 -9.96 15.57
N PRO A 251 -10.22 -10.07 16.52
CA PRO A 251 -9.48 -11.31 16.76
C PRO A 251 -10.36 -12.55 16.99
N TRP A 252 -11.59 -12.35 17.53
CA TRP A 252 -12.54 -13.43 17.80
C TRP A 252 -13.57 -13.68 16.69
N GLY A 253 -13.55 -12.90 15.60
CA GLY A 253 -14.48 -13.06 14.50
C GLY A 253 -14.86 -11.75 13.80
N THR A 254 -15.82 -11.83 12.90
CA THR A 254 -16.34 -10.70 12.15
C THR A 254 -17.79 -10.43 12.54
N TYR A 255 -18.13 -9.18 12.84
CA TYR A 255 -19.52 -8.76 13.02
C TYR A 255 -19.90 -7.67 12.04
N THR A 256 -21.16 -7.70 11.60
CA THR A 256 -21.73 -6.69 10.71
C THR A 256 -22.84 -5.96 11.44
N VAL A 257 -22.77 -4.64 11.50
CA VAL A 257 -23.84 -3.81 12.01
C VAL A 257 -24.96 -3.79 10.97
N LEU A 258 -26.09 -4.39 11.29
CA LEU A 258 -27.31 -4.30 10.49
C LEU A 258 -28.06 -3.07 10.97
N GLU A 259 -28.52 -2.21 10.05
CA GLU A 259 -29.50 -1.19 10.39
C GLU A 259 -30.77 -1.88 10.88
N LEU A 260 -31.01 -1.84 12.18
CA LEU A 260 -32.32 -2.14 12.73
C LEU A 260 -33.24 -0.97 12.37
N SER A 261 -33.92 -1.08 11.23
CA SER A 261 -35.12 -0.28 11.04
C SER A 261 -36.11 -0.73 12.11
N LEU A 262 -36.41 0.15 13.05
CA LEU A 262 -37.55 -0.01 13.95
C LEU A 262 -38.79 0.03 13.06
N ILE A 263 -39.21 -1.13 12.57
CA ILE A 263 -40.58 -1.29 12.06
C ILE A 263 -41.47 -1.05 13.26
N HIS A 264 -42.17 0.05 13.28
CA HIS A 264 -43.26 0.28 14.19
C HIS A 264 -44.33 -0.78 13.88
N ILE A 265 -44.34 -1.84 14.65
CA ILE A 265 -45.48 -2.76 14.69
C ILE A 265 -46.51 -1.98 15.53
N SER A 266 -47.39 -1.25 14.88
CA SER A 266 -48.60 -0.85 15.50
C SER A 266 -49.50 -2.08 15.54
N GLU A 267 -49.62 -2.70 16.68
CA GLU A 267 -50.68 -3.67 16.92
C GLU A 267 -52.04 -2.95 16.98
N PRO A 268 -53.10 -3.61 16.50
CA PRO A 268 -54.45 -3.07 16.47
C PRO A 268 -55.05 -2.91 17.88
#